data_cfd4cf732857c417b070162c1458b5af
#
_entry.id   cfd4cf732857c417b070162c1458b5af
#
_cell.length_a   1.000
_cell.length_b   1.000
_cell.length_c   1.000
_cell.angle_alpha   90.00
_cell.angle_beta   90.00
_cell.angle_gamma   90.00
#
_symmetry.space_group_name_H-M   'P 1'
#
loop_
_entity.id
_entity.type
_entity.pdbx_description
1 polymer ?
#
loop_
_entity_poly.entity_id
_entity_poly.type
_entity_poly.pdbx_seq_one_letter_code
_entity_poly.pdbx_strand_id
1 'polypeptide(L)'
;MERQVHTMSKNYKFETLQLHVGQENADPTTDSRAVPIYATTSYVFKDSAQAAGRFALTEPGNIYTRLMNPTSDVFEKRVAALEGGIGALATASGSAAIAYAIQ
;
A
#
# COMPACT_ATOMS: atom_id res chain seq x y z
N MET A 1 -1.83 19.03 13.93
CA MET A 1 -0.42 19.05 13.54
C MET A 1 -0.28 18.15 12.31
N GLU A 2 -0.43 18.74 11.13
CA GLU A 2 -0.31 18.03 9.85
C GLU A 2 1.15 17.64 9.66
N ARG A 3 1.42 16.34 9.66
CA ARG A 3 2.68 15.86 9.14
C ARG A 3 2.63 16.04 7.63
N GLN A 4 3.28 17.06 7.13
CA GLN A 4 3.57 17.17 5.72
C GLN A 4 4.32 15.92 5.31
N VAL A 5 3.66 15.07 4.52
CA VAL A 5 4.32 13.99 3.80
C VAL A 5 5.23 14.67 2.79
N HIS A 6 6.48 14.82 3.14
CA HIS A 6 7.51 15.28 2.23
C HIS A 6 7.73 14.17 1.21
N THR A 7 6.95 14.18 0.15
CA THR A 7 7.27 13.43 -1.07
C THR A 7 8.51 14.08 -1.69
N MET A 8 9.65 13.79 -1.11
CA MET A 8 10.90 14.00 -1.83
C MET A 8 10.93 12.96 -2.93
N SER A 9 10.77 13.39 -4.17
CA SER A 9 11.14 12.61 -5.35
C SER A 9 12.67 12.46 -5.34
N LYS A 10 13.16 11.58 -4.45
CA LYS A 10 14.55 11.19 -4.48
C LYS A 10 14.71 10.31 -5.71
N ASN A 11 15.61 10.70 -6.59
CA ASN A 11 16.02 9.90 -7.73
C ASN A 11 16.83 8.70 -7.21
N TYR A 12 16.12 7.68 -6.70
CA TYR A 12 16.75 6.46 -6.21
C TYR A 12 17.33 5.65 -7.37
N LYS A 13 18.50 5.08 -7.14
CA LYS A 13 19.03 4.04 -8.01
C LYS A 13 18.20 2.76 -7.87
N PHE A 14 18.28 1.88 -8.86
CA PHE A 14 17.50 0.64 -8.90
C PHE A 14 17.65 -0.19 -7.62
N GLU A 15 18.88 -0.33 -7.13
CA GLU A 15 19.18 -1.07 -5.89
C GLU A 15 18.50 -0.46 -4.65
N THR A 16 18.40 0.86 -4.61
CA THR A 16 17.71 1.57 -3.53
C THR A 16 16.20 1.40 -3.61
N LEU A 17 15.64 1.39 -4.83
CA LEU A 17 14.22 1.11 -5.04
C LEU A 17 13.83 -0.26 -4.50
N GLN A 18 14.67 -1.28 -4.71
CA GLN A 18 14.44 -2.65 -4.25
C GLN A 18 14.28 -2.77 -2.73
N LEU A 19 14.90 -1.87 -1.97
CA LEU A 19 14.95 -1.96 -0.51
C LEU A 19 13.99 -1.00 0.20
N HIS A 20 13.67 0.14 -0.38
CA HIS A 20 13.05 1.24 0.36
C HIS A 20 11.68 1.65 -0.12
N VAL A 21 11.34 1.50 -1.39
CA VAL A 21 10.03 1.93 -1.90
C VAL A 21 8.88 1.18 -1.21
N GLY A 22 7.90 1.94 -0.75
CA GLY A 22 6.74 1.45 -0.02
C GLY A 22 6.92 1.43 1.50
N GLN A 23 8.17 1.52 2.00
CA GLN A 23 8.46 1.54 3.44
C GLN A 23 9.49 2.63 3.81
N GLU A 24 9.37 3.78 3.18
CA GLU A 24 10.26 4.93 3.44
C GLU A 24 10.11 5.44 4.87
N ASN A 25 8.92 5.29 5.44
CA ASN A 25 8.62 5.66 6.83
C ASN A 25 8.50 4.40 7.69
N ALA A 26 9.05 4.48 8.91
CA ALA A 26 8.87 3.44 9.91
C ALA A 26 7.39 3.26 10.28
N ASP A 27 7.01 2.06 10.74
CA ASP A 27 5.66 1.81 11.25
C ASP A 27 5.33 2.79 12.39
N PRO A 28 4.22 3.54 12.30
CA PRO A 28 3.91 4.59 13.29
C PRO A 28 3.59 4.04 14.69
N THR A 29 3.24 2.76 14.81
CA THR A 29 2.89 2.15 16.09
C THR A 29 4.10 1.56 16.81
N THR A 30 5.01 0.92 16.06
CA THR A 30 6.11 0.13 16.62
C THR A 30 7.50 0.66 16.30
N ASP A 31 7.59 1.66 15.43
CA ASP A 31 8.84 2.17 14.84
C ASP A 31 9.60 1.10 14.03
N SER A 32 8.95 0.02 13.66
CA SER A 32 9.54 -1.02 12.83
C SER A 32 10.02 -0.45 11.48
N ARG A 33 11.22 -0.81 11.08
CA ARG A 33 11.76 -0.41 9.77
C ARG A 33 11.04 -1.13 8.63
N ALA A 34 10.81 -2.42 8.77
CA ALA A 34 10.03 -3.20 7.82
C ALA A 34 8.54 -3.05 8.10
N VAL A 35 7.71 -3.15 7.05
CA VAL A 35 6.27 -3.18 7.25
C VAL A 35 5.87 -4.43 8.03
N PRO A 36 5.02 -4.31 9.08
CA PRO A 36 4.47 -5.47 9.76
C PRO A 36 3.64 -6.37 8.85
N ILE A 37 3.54 -7.64 9.19
CA ILE A 37 2.65 -8.57 8.49
C ILE A 37 1.25 -8.44 9.10
N TYR A 38 0.34 -7.80 8.38
CA TYR A 38 -1.05 -7.60 8.81
C TYR A 38 -1.91 -8.79 8.38
N ALA A 39 -1.89 -9.86 9.18
CA ALA A 39 -2.67 -11.08 8.96
C ALA A 39 -4.13 -10.88 9.40
N THR A 40 -4.86 -10.04 8.70
CA THR A 40 -6.26 -9.72 9.00
C THR A 40 -7.11 -9.69 7.74
N THR A 41 -8.41 -9.97 7.88
CA THR A 41 -9.38 -9.84 6.81
C THR A 41 -10.00 -8.44 6.75
N SER A 42 -10.30 -7.84 7.91
CA SER A 42 -11.07 -6.60 8.00
C SER A 42 -10.41 -5.61 8.95
N TYR A 43 -10.83 -4.36 8.84
CA TYR A 43 -10.37 -3.25 9.68
C TYR A 43 -11.54 -2.59 10.37
N VAL A 44 -11.30 -2.07 11.56
CA VAL A 44 -12.32 -1.41 12.38
C VAL A 44 -12.41 0.06 12.01
N PHE A 45 -13.63 0.57 11.94
CA PHE A 45 -13.89 1.99 11.75
C PHE A 45 -14.16 2.65 13.11
N LYS A 46 -13.75 3.90 13.21
CA LYS A 46 -14.00 4.72 14.40
C LYS A 46 -15.49 5.00 14.61
N ASP A 47 -16.19 5.29 13.50
CA ASP A 47 -17.62 5.61 13.47
C ASP A 47 -18.18 5.38 12.05
N SER A 48 -19.48 5.57 11.90
CA SER A 48 -20.18 5.39 10.62
C SER A 48 -19.75 6.43 9.58
N ALA A 49 -19.39 7.64 10.00
CA ALA A 49 -18.93 8.67 9.08
C ALA A 49 -17.59 8.30 8.44
N GLN A 50 -16.66 7.78 9.25
CA GLN A 50 -15.38 7.27 8.73
C GLN A 50 -15.59 6.09 7.78
N ALA A 51 -16.48 5.16 8.12
CA ALA A 51 -16.81 4.05 7.24
C ALA A 51 -17.34 4.55 5.89
N ALA A 52 -18.31 5.45 5.91
CA ALA A 52 -18.87 6.05 4.71
C ALA A 52 -17.79 6.75 3.86
N GLY A 53 -16.91 7.52 4.48
CA GLY A 53 -15.82 8.22 3.80
C GLY A 53 -14.85 7.26 3.12
N ARG A 54 -14.48 6.15 3.78
CA ARG A 54 -13.59 5.16 3.21
C ARG A 54 -14.21 4.38 2.06
N PHE A 55 -15.48 3.98 2.19
CA PHE A 55 -16.20 3.32 1.10
C PHE A 55 -16.46 4.25 -0.09
N ALA A 56 -16.66 5.53 0.15
CA ALA A 56 -16.79 6.53 -0.90
C ALA A 56 -15.43 6.99 -1.50
N LEU A 57 -14.31 6.51 -0.97
CA LEU A 57 -12.94 6.89 -1.35
C LEU A 57 -12.65 8.39 -1.15
N THR A 58 -13.37 9.04 -0.26
CA THR A 58 -13.16 10.44 0.14
C THR A 58 -12.21 10.57 1.33
N GLU A 59 -12.02 9.49 2.08
CA GLU A 59 -11.08 9.40 3.18
C GLU A 59 -10.15 8.20 2.96
N PRO A 60 -8.81 8.36 3.01
CA PRO A 60 -7.88 7.25 2.88
C PRO A 60 -7.95 6.33 4.10
N GLY A 61 -7.73 5.05 3.90
CA GLY A 61 -7.65 4.08 4.97
C GLY A 61 -7.99 2.67 4.52
N ASN A 62 -7.79 1.72 5.43
CA ASN A 62 -8.02 0.31 5.17
C ASN A 62 -9.48 -0.07 5.46
N ILE A 63 -10.02 -0.96 4.65
CA ILE A 63 -11.38 -1.47 4.74
C ILE A 63 -11.36 -2.99 4.92
N TYR A 64 -10.78 -3.69 3.95
CA TYR A 64 -10.79 -5.13 3.87
C TYR A 64 -9.59 -5.63 3.05
N THR A 65 -8.92 -6.68 3.50
CA THR A 65 -7.66 -7.15 2.89
C THR A 65 -7.77 -7.52 1.41
N ARG A 66 -8.92 -8.02 0.96
CA ARG A 66 -9.12 -8.29 -0.47
C ARG A 66 -8.98 -7.02 -1.33
N LEU A 67 -9.31 -5.85 -0.78
CA LEU A 67 -9.21 -4.55 -1.45
C LEU A 67 -7.86 -3.89 -1.21
N MET A 68 -7.40 -3.89 0.05
CA MET A 68 -6.13 -3.28 0.45
C MET A 68 -5.61 -3.89 1.76
N ASN A 69 -4.29 -3.97 1.85
CA ASN A 69 -3.59 -4.37 3.06
C ASN A 69 -2.22 -3.68 3.08
N PRO A 70 -1.78 -3.08 4.19
CA PRO A 70 -0.50 -2.37 4.24
C PRO A 70 0.71 -3.23 3.87
N THR A 71 0.68 -4.51 4.16
CA THR A 71 1.75 -5.44 3.80
C THR A 71 1.81 -5.65 2.28
N SER A 72 0.67 -5.90 1.64
CA SER A 72 0.58 -6.05 0.18
C SER A 72 0.88 -4.74 -0.55
N ASP A 73 0.50 -3.60 0.03
CA ASP A 73 0.72 -2.27 -0.52
C ASP A 73 2.22 -1.97 -0.73
N VAL A 74 3.08 -2.39 0.19
CA VAL A 74 4.54 -2.25 0.03
C VAL A 74 5.04 -3.02 -1.20
N PHE A 75 4.59 -4.25 -1.37
CA PHE A 75 4.94 -5.08 -2.52
C PHE A 75 4.48 -4.43 -3.83
N GLU A 76 3.24 -4.01 -3.88
CA GLU A 76 2.64 -3.37 -5.06
C GLU A 76 3.37 -2.09 -5.45
N LYS A 77 3.62 -1.20 -4.50
CA LYS A 77 4.37 0.05 -4.73
C LYS A 77 5.79 -0.21 -5.21
N ARG A 78 6.45 -1.19 -4.63
CA ARG A 78 7.85 -1.52 -4.98
C ARG A 78 7.96 -2.10 -6.38
N VAL A 79 7.11 -3.04 -6.73
CA VAL A 79 7.08 -3.60 -8.10
C VAL A 79 6.74 -2.52 -9.11
N ALA A 80 5.75 -1.68 -8.84
CA ALA A 80 5.41 -0.55 -9.71
C ALA A 80 6.62 0.37 -9.95
N ALA A 81 7.36 0.71 -8.88
CA ALA A 81 8.55 1.55 -8.99
C ALA A 81 9.68 0.88 -9.79
N LEU A 82 9.92 -0.41 -9.59
CA LEU A 82 10.96 -1.17 -10.28
C LEU A 82 10.67 -1.31 -11.79
N GLU A 83 9.40 -1.46 -12.15
CA GLU A 83 8.95 -1.57 -13.54
C GLU A 83 8.67 -0.21 -14.22
N GLY A 84 8.78 0.89 -13.47
CA GLY A 84 8.44 2.21 -13.99
C GLY A 84 6.94 2.41 -14.25
N GLY A 85 6.10 1.64 -13.59
CA GLY A 85 4.65 1.70 -13.70
C GLY A 85 4.02 2.72 -12.76
N ILE A 86 2.76 3.09 -13.04
CA ILE A 86 1.99 4.00 -12.20
C ILE A 86 1.33 3.30 -11.00
N GLY A 87 1.23 1.97 -11.05
CA GLY A 87 0.64 1.15 -10.00
C GLY A 87 0.83 -0.33 -10.29
N ALA A 88 0.57 -1.16 -9.30
CA ALA A 88 0.58 -2.61 -9.40
C ALA A 88 -0.52 -3.19 -8.52
N LEU A 89 -1.01 -4.36 -8.88
CA LEU A 89 -1.97 -5.12 -8.10
C LEU A 89 -1.43 -6.51 -7.85
N ALA A 90 -1.25 -6.87 -6.60
CA ALA A 90 -0.86 -8.22 -6.20
C ALA A 90 -2.07 -9.17 -6.30
N THR A 91 -1.86 -10.32 -6.90
CA THR A 91 -2.88 -11.37 -7.03
C THR A 91 -2.35 -12.70 -6.51
N ALA A 92 -3.26 -13.62 -6.22
CA ALA A 92 -2.91 -14.92 -5.66
C ALA A 92 -2.26 -15.88 -6.66
N SER A 93 -2.34 -15.59 -7.96
CA SER A 93 -1.81 -16.46 -9.03
C SER A 93 -1.49 -15.68 -10.28
N GLY A 94 -0.59 -16.23 -11.11
CA GLY A 94 -0.32 -15.69 -12.43
C GLY A 94 -1.53 -15.73 -13.37
N SER A 95 -2.36 -16.77 -13.26
CA SER A 95 -3.60 -16.86 -14.03
C SER A 95 -4.56 -15.72 -13.71
N ALA A 96 -4.72 -15.38 -12.42
CA ALA A 96 -5.53 -14.24 -12.01
C ALA A 96 -4.94 -12.92 -12.52
N ALA A 97 -3.62 -12.74 -12.46
CA ALA A 97 -2.95 -11.56 -12.97
C ALA A 97 -3.20 -11.35 -14.47
N ILE A 98 -3.08 -12.41 -15.26
CA ILE A 98 -3.35 -12.37 -16.70
C ILE A 98 -4.83 -12.06 -16.97
N ALA A 99 -5.75 -12.74 -16.28
CA ALA A 99 -7.18 -12.52 -16.45
C ALA A 99 -7.57 -11.07 -16.14
N TYR A 100 -7.07 -10.51 -15.05
CA TYR A 100 -7.38 -9.13 -14.68
C TYR A 100 -6.76 -8.09 -15.64
N ALA A 101 -5.59 -8.39 -16.19
CA ALA A 101 -4.98 -7.52 -17.19
C ALA A 101 -5.78 -7.46 -18.50
N ILE A 102 -6.45 -8.55 -18.87
CA ILE A 102 -7.25 -8.66 -20.09
C ILE A 102 -8.65 -8.05 -19.93
N GLN A 103 -9.25 -8.20 -18.76
CA GLN A 103 -10.56 -7.61 -18.45
C GLN A 103 -10.53 -6.09 -18.42
#